data_cfd1c74b5097fecd7f4c3b050bdafbf0
#
_entry.id   cfd1c74b5097fecd7f4c3b050bdafbf0
#
_cell.length_a   1.000
_cell.length_b   1.000
_cell.length_c   1.000
_cell.angle_alpha   90.00
_cell.angle_beta   90.00
_cell.angle_gamma   90.00
#
_symmetry.space_group_name_H-M   'P 1'
#
loop_
_entity.id
_entity.type
_entity.pdbx_description
1 polymer ?
#
loop_
_entity_poly.entity_id
_entity_poly.type
_entity_poly.pdbx_seq_one_letter_code
_entity_poly.pdbx_strand_id
1 'polypeptide(L)'
;MRYLLDTNTYIYLVSDRDSLHPDVLEVLSEPDAVWCISAESVRELIVAYNNKGLGNKRWKTAEDMVKSIENDYFIEILPIQKEVMQTYSRLRINTVMNHKDPSDHVIIAHAITLRMPLISSDTRFPFYRRQGLDLIFNEK
;
A
#
# COMPACT_ATOMS: atom_id res chain seq x y z
N MET A 1 4.26 9.56 -13.12
CA MET A 1 4.76 8.32 -12.52
C MET A 1 3.73 7.74 -11.57
N ARG A 2 3.62 6.44 -11.54
CA ARG A 2 2.67 5.73 -10.69
C ARG A 2 3.36 5.27 -9.42
N TYR A 3 2.67 5.39 -8.29
CA TYR A 3 3.18 4.99 -6.98
C TYR A 3 2.19 4.06 -6.31
N LEU A 4 2.68 2.93 -5.77
CA LEU A 4 1.86 2.00 -5.00
C LEU A 4 1.98 2.37 -3.53
N LEU A 5 0.85 2.59 -2.88
CA LEU A 5 0.79 2.90 -1.45
C LEU A 5 0.54 1.61 -0.68
N ASP A 6 1.34 1.31 0.35
CA ASP A 6 0.93 0.24 1.24
C ASP A 6 -0.26 0.71 2.09
N THR A 7 -0.84 -0.20 2.85
CA THR A 7 -2.08 0.09 3.56
C THR A 7 -1.93 1.26 4.53
N ASN A 8 -0.85 1.30 5.29
CA ASN A 8 -0.64 2.39 6.25
C ASN A 8 -0.35 3.72 5.56
N THR A 9 0.40 3.71 4.46
CA THR A 9 0.67 4.92 3.69
C THR A 9 -0.63 5.52 3.15
N TYR A 10 -1.53 4.66 2.66
CA TYR A 10 -2.86 5.11 2.24
C TYR A 10 -3.60 5.80 3.39
N ILE A 11 -3.62 5.16 4.56
CA ILE A 11 -4.30 5.73 5.74
C ILE A 11 -3.71 7.09 6.11
N TYR A 12 -2.38 7.20 6.11
CA TYR A 12 -1.72 8.48 6.40
C TYR A 12 -2.10 9.55 5.38
N LEU A 13 -2.09 9.20 4.09
CA LEU A 13 -2.36 10.16 3.03
C LEU A 13 -3.77 10.73 3.10
N VAL A 14 -4.76 9.90 3.43
CA VAL A 14 -6.17 10.33 3.47
C VAL A 14 -6.62 10.84 4.83
N SER A 15 -5.92 10.50 5.92
CA SER A 15 -6.39 10.77 7.29
C SER A 15 -5.36 11.42 8.20
N ASP A 16 -4.07 11.30 7.92
CA ASP A 16 -3.02 11.74 8.85
C ASP A 16 -1.73 12.06 8.09
N ARG A 17 -1.75 13.14 7.32
CA ARG A 17 -0.60 13.50 6.48
C ARG A 17 0.65 13.87 7.27
N ASP A 18 0.50 14.20 8.55
CA ASP A 18 1.65 14.48 9.41
C ASP A 18 2.52 13.24 9.65
N SER A 19 1.98 12.05 9.44
CA SER A 19 2.73 10.80 9.52
C SER A 19 3.56 10.51 8.27
N LEU A 20 3.45 11.34 7.22
CA LEU A 20 4.26 11.23 6.02
C LEU A 20 5.42 12.22 6.09
N HIS A 21 6.62 11.74 5.76
CA HIS A 21 7.79 12.60 5.66
C HIS A 21 7.57 13.65 4.56
N PRO A 22 8.02 14.90 4.75
CA PRO A 22 7.84 15.94 3.73
C PRO A 22 8.33 15.55 2.34
N ASP A 23 9.41 14.80 2.24
CA ASP A 23 9.93 14.34 0.95
C ASP A 23 8.95 13.40 0.23
N VAL A 24 8.24 12.54 0.99
CA VAL A 24 7.23 11.66 0.43
C VAL A 24 6.02 12.47 -0.06
N LEU A 25 5.58 13.44 0.74
CA LEU A 25 4.50 14.33 0.34
C LEU A 25 4.84 15.10 -0.93
N GLU A 26 6.08 15.56 -1.05
CA GLU A 26 6.54 16.26 -2.25
C GLU A 26 6.44 15.38 -3.50
N VAL A 27 6.91 14.15 -3.40
CA VAL A 27 6.85 13.18 -4.51
C VAL A 27 5.39 12.92 -4.91
N LEU A 28 4.52 12.69 -3.94
CA LEU A 28 3.11 12.39 -4.20
C LEU A 28 2.32 13.60 -4.69
N SER A 29 2.83 14.81 -4.47
CA SER A 29 2.16 16.05 -4.88
C SER A 29 2.55 16.52 -6.28
N GLU A 30 3.44 15.83 -6.96
CA GLU A 30 3.82 16.17 -8.33
C GLU A 30 2.62 16.05 -9.27
N PRO A 31 2.47 16.97 -10.25
CA PRO A 31 1.27 16.99 -11.09
C PRO A 31 1.02 15.70 -11.88
N ASP A 32 2.08 14.95 -12.23
CA ASP A 32 1.97 13.71 -12.98
C ASP A 32 1.92 12.47 -12.10
N ALA A 33 1.91 12.63 -10.77
CA ALA A 33 1.87 11.49 -9.86
C ALA A 33 0.49 10.83 -9.91
N VAL A 34 0.48 9.51 -10.10
CA VAL A 34 -0.73 8.68 -10.05
C VAL A 34 -0.62 7.78 -8.82
N TRP A 35 -1.57 7.90 -7.93
CA TRP A 35 -1.58 7.12 -6.68
C TRP A 35 -2.37 5.82 -6.91
N CYS A 36 -1.79 4.71 -6.49
CA CYS A 36 -2.38 3.39 -6.66
C CYS A 36 -2.36 2.63 -5.33
N ILE A 37 -3.30 1.71 -5.19
CA ILE A 37 -3.38 0.82 -4.03
C ILE A 37 -3.69 -0.59 -4.52
N SER A 38 -3.06 -1.59 -3.90
CA SER A 38 -3.33 -2.98 -4.23
C SER A 38 -4.72 -3.41 -3.74
N ALA A 39 -5.38 -4.28 -4.50
CA ALA A 39 -6.61 -4.92 -4.03
C ALA A 39 -6.39 -5.64 -2.70
N GLU A 40 -5.17 -6.10 -2.41
CA GLU A 40 -4.85 -6.70 -1.11
C GLU A 40 -4.98 -5.68 0.02
N SER A 41 -4.50 -4.46 -0.18
CA SER A 41 -4.67 -3.39 0.81
C SER A 41 -6.15 -3.05 1.02
N VAL A 42 -6.94 -3.07 -0.05
CA VAL A 42 -8.39 -2.84 0.06
C VAL A 42 -9.03 -3.91 0.92
N ARG A 43 -8.61 -5.17 0.76
CA ARG A 43 -9.09 -6.27 1.62
C ARG A 43 -8.77 -5.99 3.09
N GLU A 44 -7.54 -5.55 3.38
CA GLU A 44 -7.16 -5.20 4.76
C GLU A 44 -8.03 -4.07 5.31
N LEU A 45 -8.31 -3.06 4.48
CA LEU A 45 -9.14 -1.93 4.89
C LEU A 45 -10.57 -2.38 5.20
N ILE A 46 -11.11 -3.33 4.42
CA ILE A 46 -12.44 -3.89 4.67
C ILE A 46 -12.47 -4.61 6.02
N VAL A 47 -11.45 -5.44 6.29
CA VAL A 47 -11.35 -6.15 7.57
C VAL A 47 -11.26 -5.16 8.72
N ALA A 48 -10.43 -4.11 8.59
CA ALA A 48 -10.30 -3.09 9.62
C ALA A 48 -11.62 -2.33 9.84
N TYR A 49 -12.33 -2.01 8.76
CA TYR A 49 -13.64 -1.34 8.84
C TYR A 49 -14.63 -2.21 9.63
N ASN A 50 -14.72 -3.50 9.28
CA ASN A 50 -15.64 -4.42 9.92
C ASN A 50 -15.32 -4.63 11.39
N ASN A 51 -14.07 -4.43 11.79
CA ASN A 51 -13.63 -4.53 13.18
C ASN A 51 -13.61 -3.17 13.89
N LYS A 52 -14.25 -2.15 13.31
CA LYS A 52 -14.41 -0.81 13.89
C LYS A 52 -13.11 -0.02 14.02
N GLY A 53 -12.09 -0.39 13.23
CA GLY A 53 -10.79 0.24 13.35
C GLY A 53 -10.53 1.42 12.44
N LEU A 54 -11.43 1.79 11.53
CA LEU A 54 -11.12 2.71 10.44
C LEU A 54 -12.14 3.81 10.23
N GLY A 55 -12.46 4.56 11.30
CA GLY A 55 -13.31 5.74 11.15
C GLY A 55 -14.63 5.45 10.46
N ASN A 56 -15.26 4.36 10.82
CA ASN A 56 -16.51 3.88 10.23
C ASN A 56 -17.66 4.90 10.30
N LYS A 57 -17.46 6.03 10.98
CA LYS A 57 -18.44 7.14 10.98
C LYS A 57 -18.48 7.88 9.65
N ARG A 58 -17.41 7.80 8.84
CA ARG A 58 -17.33 8.50 7.54
C ARG A 58 -18.12 7.78 6.45
N TRP A 59 -18.25 6.47 6.57
CA TRP A 59 -18.92 5.65 5.56
C TRP A 59 -19.96 4.79 6.24
N LYS A 60 -21.13 4.69 5.63
CA LYS A 60 -22.23 3.88 6.16
C LYS A 60 -21.98 2.38 6.01
N THR A 61 -21.23 2.01 4.95
CA THR A 61 -20.95 0.61 4.65
C THR A 61 -19.49 0.46 4.22
N ALA A 62 -18.98 -0.79 4.30
CA ALA A 62 -17.66 -1.09 3.78
C ALA A 62 -17.58 -0.81 2.28
N GLU A 63 -18.65 -1.09 1.54
CA GLU A 63 -18.69 -0.81 0.10
C GLU A 63 -18.54 0.69 -0.18
N ASP A 64 -19.17 1.54 0.60
CA ASP A 64 -19.03 2.99 0.46
C ASP A 64 -17.58 3.41 0.70
N MET A 65 -16.91 2.82 1.68
CA MET A 65 -15.50 3.08 1.94
C MET A 65 -14.65 2.69 0.73
N VAL A 66 -14.88 1.51 0.16
CA VAL A 66 -14.14 1.04 -1.02
C VAL A 66 -14.34 1.98 -2.19
N LYS A 67 -15.59 2.40 -2.45
CA LYS A 67 -15.88 3.34 -3.54
C LYS A 67 -15.19 4.70 -3.36
N SER A 68 -15.01 5.14 -2.10
CA SER A 68 -14.36 6.42 -1.82
C SER A 68 -12.91 6.45 -2.27
N ILE A 69 -12.24 5.32 -2.32
CA ILE A 69 -10.83 5.25 -2.69
C ILE A 69 -10.62 5.86 -4.08
N GLU A 70 -11.41 5.45 -5.06
CA GLU A 70 -11.31 5.99 -6.42
C GLU A 70 -12.11 7.28 -6.61
N ASN A 71 -13.31 7.35 -6.03
CA ASN A 71 -14.23 8.46 -6.31
C ASN A 71 -13.87 9.74 -5.54
N ASP A 72 -13.37 9.61 -4.30
CA ASP A 72 -13.11 10.79 -3.46
C ASP A 72 -11.62 11.12 -3.38
N TYR A 73 -10.76 10.09 -3.39
CA TYR A 73 -9.31 10.29 -3.21
C TYR A 73 -8.54 10.10 -4.51
N PHE A 74 -9.18 9.66 -5.59
CA PHE A 74 -8.57 9.49 -6.90
C PHE A 74 -7.38 8.54 -6.88
N ILE A 75 -7.47 7.50 -6.04
CA ILE A 75 -6.44 6.47 -5.91
C ILE A 75 -6.93 5.24 -6.68
N GLU A 76 -6.14 4.80 -7.65
CA GLU A 76 -6.52 3.67 -8.51
C GLU A 76 -6.34 2.34 -7.76
N ILE A 77 -7.38 1.52 -7.72
CA ILE A 77 -7.31 0.17 -7.14
C ILE A 77 -6.79 -0.78 -8.21
N LEU A 78 -5.67 -1.45 -7.93
CA LEU A 78 -5.05 -2.37 -8.88
C LEU A 78 -5.43 -3.80 -8.55
N PRO A 79 -5.96 -4.55 -9.54
CA PRO A 79 -6.28 -5.96 -9.33
C PRO A 79 -5.02 -6.79 -9.20
N ILE A 80 -5.13 -7.93 -8.49
CA ILE A 80 -4.03 -8.88 -8.33
C ILE A 80 -4.11 -9.88 -9.46
N GLN A 81 -3.19 -9.76 -10.42
CA GLN A 81 -3.08 -10.67 -11.56
C GLN A 81 -2.30 -11.92 -11.17
N LYS A 82 -2.39 -12.97 -11.99
CA LYS A 82 -1.67 -14.21 -11.71
C LYS A 82 -0.16 -14.01 -11.62
N GLU A 83 0.38 -13.04 -12.35
CA GLU A 83 1.81 -12.72 -12.32
C GLU A 83 2.27 -12.26 -10.94
N VAL A 84 1.39 -11.58 -10.19
CA VAL A 84 1.68 -11.22 -8.81
C VAL A 84 1.84 -12.46 -7.95
N MET A 85 0.97 -13.45 -8.15
CA MET A 85 1.07 -14.71 -7.41
C MET A 85 2.34 -15.49 -7.76
N GLN A 86 2.76 -15.44 -9.02
CA GLN A 86 4.02 -16.05 -9.44
C GLN A 86 5.21 -15.39 -8.73
N THR A 87 5.23 -14.07 -8.65
CA THR A 87 6.25 -13.33 -7.91
C THR A 87 6.22 -13.68 -6.42
N TYR A 88 5.02 -13.69 -5.84
CA TYR A 88 4.85 -14.04 -4.43
C TYR A 88 5.41 -15.43 -4.14
N SER A 89 5.17 -16.39 -5.02
CA SER A 89 5.65 -17.77 -4.83
C SER A 89 7.18 -17.87 -4.77
N ARG A 90 7.89 -16.91 -5.36
CA ARG A 90 9.36 -16.87 -5.36
C ARG A 90 9.93 -15.96 -4.28
N LEU A 91 9.08 -15.22 -3.57
CA LEU A 91 9.53 -14.22 -2.60
C LEU A 91 10.21 -14.91 -1.41
N ARG A 92 11.41 -14.45 -1.07
CA ARG A 92 12.10 -14.89 0.13
C ARG A 92 11.74 -13.95 1.27
N ILE A 93 11.23 -14.54 2.35
CA ILE A 93 10.68 -13.78 3.47
C ILE A 93 11.80 -13.29 4.39
N ASN A 94 11.64 -12.09 4.94
CA ASN A 94 12.56 -11.49 5.89
C ASN A 94 12.40 -12.19 7.27
N THR A 95 13.04 -13.35 7.41
CA THR A 95 12.95 -14.13 8.65
C THR A 95 13.77 -13.51 9.77
N VAL A 96 14.81 -12.74 9.45
CA VAL A 96 15.66 -12.05 10.45
C VAL A 96 14.80 -11.10 11.28
N MET A 97 13.89 -10.38 10.65
CA MET A 97 13.00 -9.43 11.34
C MET A 97 11.62 -10.03 11.62
N ASN A 98 11.48 -11.34 11.43
CA ASN A 98 10.23 -12.05 11.73
C ASN A 98 9.03 -11.46 10.98
N HIS A 99 9.21 -11.15 9.70
CA HIS A 99 8.17 -10.55 8.87
C HIS A 99 7.19 -11.63 8.39
N LYS A 100 6.09 -11.82 9.11
CA LYS A 100 5.17 -12.94 8.91
C LYS A 100 3.83 -12.54 8.29
N ASP A 101 3.59 -11.27 8.01
CA ASP A 101 2.29 -10.81 7.52
C ASP A 101 2.14 -11.15 6.03
N PRO A 102 1.26 -12.11 5.67
CA PRO A 102 1.09 -12.49 4.26
C PRO A 102 0.55 -11.35 3.40
N SER A 103 -0.23 -10.46 3.97
CA SER A 103 -0.76 -9.31 3.24
C SER A 103 0.36 -8.39 2.76
N ASP A 104 1.33 -8.11 3.65
CA ASP A 104 2.52 -7.32 3.27
C ASP A 104 3.27 -8.00 2.13
N HIS A 105 3.41 -9.32 2.19
CA HIS A 105 4.14 -10.07 1.17
C HIS A 105 3.48 -9.96 -0.20
N VAL A 106 2.15 -9.99 -0.25
CA VAL A 106 1.40 -9.81 -1.49
C VAL A 106 1.59 -8.40 -2.04
N ILE A 107 1.54 -7.39 -1.18
CA ILE A 107 1.74 -5.99 -1.59
C ILE A 107 3.15 -5.79 -2.16
N ILE A 108 4.15 -6.36 -1.49
CA ILE A 108 5.54 -6.30 -1.97
C ILE A 108 5.66 -6.99 -3.33
N ALA A 109 5.10 -8.20 -3.46
CA ALA A 109 5.12 -8.92 -4.72
C ALA A 109 4.41 -8.14 -5.84
N HIS A 110 3.31 -7.46 -5.51
CA HIS A 110 2.57 -6.64 -6.45
C HIS A 110 3.46 -5.51 -7.00
N ALA A 111 4.14 -4.79 -6.13
CA ALA A 111 5.04 -3.72 -6.52
C ALA A 111 6.19 -4.23 -7.39
N ILE A 112 6.80 -5.36 -7.02
CA ILE A 112 7.88 -5.97 -7.78
C ILE A 112 7.39 -6.35 -9.19
N THR A 113 6.25 -7.00 -9.28
CA THR A 113 5.67 -7.46 -10.55
C THR A 113 5.43 -6.30 -11.50
N LEU A 114 4.88 -5.21 -10.99
CA LEU A 114 4.54 -4.03 -11.81
C LEU A 114 5.72 -3.08 -11.98
N ARG A 115 6.84 -3.33 -11.30
CA ARG A 115 8.02 -2.43 -11.28
C ARG A 115 7.61 -1.01 -10.88
N MET A 116 6.74 -0.92 -9.91
CA MET A 116 6.16 0.34 -9.44
C MET A 116 6.76 0.69 -8.09
N PRO A 117 7.19 1.94 -7.87
CA PRO A 117 7.67 2.34 -6.56
C PRO A 117 6.59 2.11 -5.50
N LEU A 118 6.98 1.46 -4.41
CA LEU A 118 6.13 1.21 -3.26
C LEU A 118 6.52 2.17 -2.13
N ILE A 119 5.55 2.82 -1.54
CA ILE A 119 5.78 3.72 -0.40
C ILE A 119 5.35 3.01 0.88
N SER A 120 6.26 2.89 1.82
CA SER A 120 6.01 2.24 3.11
C SER A 120 6.91 2.82 4.19
N SER A 121 6.45 2.80 5.43
CA SER A 121 7.25 3.14 6.61
C SER A 121 7.64 1.90 7.43
N ASP A 122 7.35 0.71 6.94
CA ASP A 122 7.65 -0.53 7.64
C ASP A 122 9.14 -0.87 7.52
N THR A 123 9.83 -0.95 8.64
CA THR A 123 11.28 -1.20 8.68
C THR A 123 11.67 -2.58 8.17
N ARG A 124 10.70 -3.48 7.98
CA ARG A 124 10.97 -4.82 7.44
C ARG A 124 10.99 -4.85 5.90
N PHE A 125 10.52 -3.78 5.26
CA PHE A 125 10.39 -3.73 3.79
C PHE A 125 11.72 -3.51 3.05
N PRO A 126 12.70 -2.75 3.55
CA PRO A 126 13.96 -2.55 2.82
C PRO A 126 14.69 -3.84 2.46
N PHE A 127 14.50 -4.91 3.23
CA PHE A 127 15.06 -6.23 2.96
C PHE A 127 14.75 -6.70 1.53
N TYR A 128 13.57 -6.35 1.00
CA TYR A 128 13.10 -6.86 -0.29
C TYR A 128 13.67 -6.08 -1.48
N ARG A 129 14.45 -5.01 -1.26
CA ARG A 129 15.08 -4.27 -2.35
C ARG A 129 15.94 -5.15 -3.23
N ARG A 130 16.63 -6.12 -2.65
CA ARG A 130 17.47 -7.07 -3.40
C ARG A 130 16.68 -8.02 -4.27
N GLN A 131 15.38 -8.14 -4.00
CA GLN A 131 14.48 -9.00 -4.77
C GLN A 131 13.71 -8.20 -5.83
N GLY A 132 14.07 -6.95 -6.04
CA GLY A 132 13.48 -6.11 -7.09
C GLY A 132 12.49 -5.07 -6.59
N LEU A 133 12.32 -4.92 -5.27
CA LEU A 133 11.43 -3.90 -4.73
C LEU A 133 12.05 -2.52 -4.88
N ASP A 134 11.35 -1.64 -5.59
CA ASP A 134 11.67 -0.21 -5.64
C ASP A 134 10.89 0.45 -4.49
N LEU A 135 11.59 0.69 -3.39
CA LEU A 135 10.97 1.19 -2.17
C LEU A 135 11.32 2.64 -1.92
N ILE A 136 10.30 3.47 -1.78
CA ILE A 136 10.43 4.82 -1.22
C ILE A 136 10.05 4.69 0.26
N PHE A 137 11.06 4.75 1.12
CA PHE A 137 10.84 4.55 2.55
C PHE A 137 10.38 5.84 3.22
N ASN A 138 9.23 5.79 3.88
CA ASN A 138 8.72 6.91 4.66
C ASN A 138 9.33 6.83 6.06
N GLU A 139 10.29 7.72 6.33
CA GLU A 139 11.09 7.69 7.56
C GLU A 139 10.37 8.30 8.77
N LYS A 140 9.18 8.80 8.58
CA LYS A 140 8.45 9.44 9.67
C LYS A 140 7.53 8.48 10.48
#